data_4a27eedd53aaaa243c9d77ea53f45c1d
#
_entry.id   4a27eedd53aaaa243c9d77ea53f45c1d
#
_cell.length_a   1.000
_cell.length_b   1.000
_cell.length_c   1.000
_cell.angle_alpha   90.00
_cell.angle_beta   90.00
_cell.angle_gamma   90.00
#
_symmetry.space_group_name_H-M   'P 1'
#
loop_
_entity.id
_entity.type
_entity.pdbx_description
1 polymer ?
#
loop_
_entity_poly.entity_id
_entity_poly.type
_entity_poly.pdbx_seq_one_letter_code
_entity_poly.pdbx_strand_id
1 'polypeptide(L)'
;MSEDYSTDLQKLYIEFLLADKDLFVRCNAILDSSYFDRQFRDTVEFIQKHVEEYSDVPMLDQVRAVSGVDVQDVKDRVNDEHKNWFMDNFEQFCRHKALEGAILASADKLERKEYGTVEGLIKQAVEIGLAKDFGTDYWEDPAGRIQSIKDSRGQNSTGWLTFDRFLYGGFNTGELNIFAGGSGSGKSLFMQN
;
A
#
# COMPACT_ATOMS: atom_id res chain seq x y z
N MET A 1 27.30 0.22 -11.55
CA MET A 1 27.10 -0.30 -10.18
C MET A 1 26.49 0.86 -9.44
N SER A 2 25.22 0.79 -9.16
CA SER A 2 24.47 1.92 -8.64
C SER A 2 24.78 2.15 -7.16
N GLU A 3 25.33 3.31 -6.86
CA GLU A 3 25.43 3.85 -5.49
C GLU A 3 24.05 4.31 -4.95
N ASP A 4 22.97 3.84 -5.57
CA ASP A 4 21.66 4.46 -5.41
C ASP A 4 21.02 4.25 -4.02
N TYR A 5 21.50 3.25 -3.24
CA TYR A 5 20.97 2.99 -1.89
C TYR A 5 22.11 2.77 -0.89
N SER A 6 22.87 3.84 -0.65
CA SER A 6 24.01 3.80 0.28
C SER A 6 23.56 3.45 1.71
N THR A 7 24.50 2.96 2.49
CA THR A 7 24.32 2.68 3.93
C THR A 7 23.78 3.89 4.69
N ASP A 8 24.23 5.10 4.36
CA ASP A 8 23.74 6.34 4.99
C ASP A 8 22.29 6.62 4.63
N LEU A 9 21.89 6.34 3.39
CA LEU A 9 20.50 6.50 2.96
C LEU A 9 19.58 5.49 3.65
N GLN A 10 20.00 4.24 3.78
CA GLN A 10 19.25 3.21 4.50
C GLN A 10 19.10 3.57 5.99
N LYS A 11 20.16 4.11 6.61
CA LYS A 11 20.11 4.64 7.97
C LYS A 11 19.10 5.76 8.10
N LEU A 12 19.11 6.70 7.16
CA LEU A 12 18.16 7.80 7.11
C LEU A 12 16.71 7.29 7.00
N TYR A 13 16.45 6.24 6.22
CA TYR A 13 15.13 5.62 6.16
C TYR A 13 14.67 5.07 7.52
N ILE A 14 15.55 4.43 8.26
CA ILE A 14 15.23 3.94 9.60
C ILE A 14 14.93 5.11 10.55
N GLU A 15 15.69 6.20 10.47
CA GLU A 15 15.47 7.41 11.27
C GLU A 15 14.12 8.06 10.98
N PHE A 16 13.68 8.09 9.71
CA PHE A 16 12.34 8.56 9.34
C PHE A 16 11.23 7.66 9.87
N LEU A 17 11.40 6.33 9.78
CA LEU A 17 10.43 5.37 10.31
C LEU A 17 10.26 5.49 11.84
N LEU A 18 11.30 5.88 12.56
CA LEU A 18 11.28 6.10 14.00
C LEU A 18 10.73 7.48 14.39
N ALA A 19 10.83 8.46 13.49
CA ALA A 19 10.41 9.84 13.78
C ALA A 19 8.89 10.00 13.83
N ASP A 20 8.14 9.17 13.07
CA ASP A 20 6.70 9.33 12.90
C ASP A 20 6.00 7.97 12.78
N LYS A 21 5.12 7.69 13.75
CA LYS A 21 4.34 6.45 13.78
C LYS A 21 3.43 6.30 12.56
N ASP A 22 2.79 7.37 12.10
CA ASP A 22 1.89 7.30 10.94
C ASP A 22 2.68 6.99 9.68
N LEU A 23 3.89 7.52 9.57
CA LEU A 23 4.80 7.21 8.49
C LEU A 23 5.22 5.73 8.52
N PHE A 24 5.54 5.20 9.71
CA PHE A 24 5.83 3.78 9.87
C PHE A 24 4.65 2.90 9.44
N VAL A 25 3.44 3.19 9.91
CA VAL A 25 2.22 2.42 9.59
C VAL A 25 1.99 2.38 8.07
N ARG A 26 2.19 3.51 7.38
CA ARG A 26 2.07 3.58 5.92
C ARG A 26 3.09 2.70 5.20
N CYS A 27 4.31 2.67 5.69
CA CYS A 27 5.42 1.95 5.05
C CYS A 27 5.50 0.47 5.44
N ASN A 28 4.88 0.07 6.55
CA ASN A 28 5.01 -1.28 7.12
C ASN A 28 4.57 -2.39 6.14
N ALA A 29 3.61 -2.12 5.27
CA ALA A 29 3.12 -3.10 4.30
C ALA A 29 4.17 -3.52 3.26
N ILE A 30 5.16 -2.67 3.01
CA ILE A 30 6.25 -2.94 2.04
C ILE A 30 7.62 -3.04 2.72
N LEU A 31 7.67 -2.84 4.04
CA LEU A 31 8.91 -2.90 4.82
C LEU A 31 9.31 -4.35 5.05
N ASP A 32 10.49 -4.73 4.56
CA ASP A 32 11.11 -6.04 4.79
C ASP A 32 12.56 -5.85 5.23
N SER A 33 12.94 -6.47 6.34
CA SER A 33 14.30 -6.40 6.88
C SER A 33 15.36 -6.89 5.89
N SER A 34 15.01 -7.84 5.02
CA SER A 34 15.91 -8.40 4.02
C SER A 34 16.38 -7.40 2.95
N TYR A 35 15.64 -6.30 2.76
CA TYR A 35 15.98 -5.25 1.80
C TYR A 35 17.15 -4.39 2.26
N PHE A 36 17.40 -4.37 3.56
CA PHE A 36 18.45 -3.57 4.18
C PHE A 36 19.79 -4.32 4.23
N ASP A 37 20.87 -3.56 4.32
CA ASP A 37 22.19 -4.07 4.59
C ASP A 37 22.20 -4.88 5.89
N ARG A 38 23.05 -5.90 5.95
CA ARG A 38 23.09 -6.85 7.06
C ARG A 38 23.13 -6.19 8.45
N GLN A 39 23.81 -5.07 8.57
CA GLN A 39 23.94 -4.34 9.83
C GLN A 39 22.64 -3.69 10.31
N PHE A 40 21.66 -3.49 9.44
CA PHE A 40 20.37 -2.86 9.77
C PHE A 40 19.22 -3.85 9.92
N ARG A 41 19.37 -5.08 9.49
CA ARG A 41 18.28 -6.07 9.48
C ARG A 41 17.69 -6.29 10.86
N ASP A 42 18.55 -6.54 11.83
CA ASP A 42 18.15 -6.75 13.23
C ASP A 42 17.43 -5.51 13.80
N THR A 43 17.84 -4.31 13.37
CA THR A 43 17.21 -3.05 13.74
C THR A 43 15.78 -2.96 13.19
N VAL A 44 15.61 -3.24 11.90
CA VAL A 44 14.30 -3.19 11.24
C VAL A 44 13.35 -4.24 11.83
N GLU A 45 13.82 -5.47 12.04
CA GLU A 45 13.04 -6.53 12.68
C GLU A 45 12.62 -6.17 14.10
N PHE A 46 13.53 -5.57 14.87
CA PHE A 46 13.21 -5.09 16.21
C PHE A 46 12.11 -4.02 16.18
N ILE A 47 12.21 -3.05 15.27
CA ILE A 47 11.20 -1.99 15.13
C ILE A 47 9.84 -2.58 14.75
N GLN A 48 9.78 -3.47 13.76
CA GLN A 48 8.54 -4.11 13.34
C GLN A 48 7.89 -4.89 14.49
N LYS A 49 8.66 -5.73 15.16
CA LYS A 49 8.18 -6.52 16.30
C LYS A 49 7.71 -5.64 17.45
N HIS A 50 8.43 -4.56 17.74
CA HIS A 50 8.03 -3.62 18.80
C HIS A 50 6.69 -2.96 18.48
N VAL A 51 6.48 -2.52 17.24
CA VAL A 51 5.21 -1.91 16.82
C VAL A 51 4.06 -2.92 16.84
N GLU A 52 4.30 -4.17 16.45
CA GLU A 52 3.30 -5.24 16.55
C GLU A 52 2.87 -5.49 18.00
N GLU A 53 3.82 -5.47 18.95
CA GLU A 53 3.56 -5.79 20.35
C GLU A 53 2.97 -4.61 21.12
N TYR A 54 3.49 -3.40 20.92
CA TYR A 54 3.16 -2.21 21.72
C TYR A 54 2.32 -1.17 20.97
N SER A 55 2.08 -1.38 19.67
CA SER A 55 1.35 -0.45 18.81
C SER A 55 1.94 0.97 18.78
N ASP A 56 3.24 1.10 19.03
CA ASP A 56 3.99 2.35 18.97
C ASP A 56 5.44 2.10 18.53
N VAL A 57 6.10 3.13 17.97
CA VAL A 57 7.50 3.02 17.56
C VAL A 57 8.42 3.02 18.80
N PRO A 58 9.53 2.24 18.78
CA PRO A 58 10.45 2.20 19.91
C PRO A 58 11.20 3.54 20.06
N MET A 59 11.61 3.84 21.29
CA MET A 59 12.48 4.98 21.56
C MET A 59 13.86 4.76 20.93
N LEU A 60 14.52 5.83 20.50
CA LEU A 60 15.85 5.76 19.90
C LEU A 60 16.88 5.06 20.81
N ASP A 61 16.80 5.28 22.12
CA ASP A 61 17.70 4.63 23.07
C ASP A 61 17.45 3.11 23.17
N GLN A 62 16.20 2.65 22.98
CA GLN A 62 15.90 1.22 22.89
C GLN A 62 16.50 0.61 21.62
N VAL A 63 16.36 1.30 20.50
CA VAL A 63 16.96 0.86 19.23
C VAL A 63 18.48 0.76 19.33
N ARG A 64 19.14 1.80 19.88
CA ARG A 64 20.59 1.81 20.10
C ARG A 64 21.06 0.68 21.02
N ALA A 65 20.31 0.44 22.12
CA ALA A 65 20.64 -0.58 23.09
C ALA A 65 20.52 -2.01 22.52
N VAL A 66 19.53 -2.26 21.67
CA VAL A 66 19.24 -3.60 21.13
C VAL A 66 20.09 -3.90 19.89
N SER A 67 20.16 -2.96 18.95
CA SER A 67 20.81 -3.18 17.65
C SER A 67 22.25 -2.65 17.56
N GLY A 68 22.65 -1.77 18.48
CA GLY A 68 23.95 -1.09 18.43
C GLY A 68 24.07 -0.05 17.31
N VAL A 69 23.01 0.20 16.55
CA VAL A 69 23.01 1.18 15.47
C VAL A 69 22.77 2.58 16.06
N ASP A 70 23.65 3.51 15.74
CA ASP A 70 23.53 4.92 16.16
C ASP A 70 22.54 5.64 15.26
N VAL A 71 21.25 5.64 15.66
CA VAL A 71 20.17 6.38 15.01
C VAL A 71 20.04 7.77 15.62
N GLN A 72 19.76 8.77 14.78
CA GLN A 72 19.60 10.16 15.21
C GLN A 72 18.13 10.55 15.31
N ASP A 73 17.83 11.49 16.20
CA ASP A 73 16.52 12.10 16.27
C ASP A 73 16.35 13.13 15.14
N VAL A 74 15.42 12.85 14.25
CA VAL A 74 15.08 13.72 13.12
C VAL A 74 13.68 14.31 13.24
N LYS A 75 12.94 13.97 14.31
CA LYS A 75 11.52 14.32 14.48
C LYS A 75 11.23 15.81 14.31
N ASP A 76 12.03 16.66 14.95
CA ASP A 76 11.83 18.12 14.91
C ASP A 76 12.24 18.76 13.56
N ARG A 77 12.92 18.01 12.70
CA ARG A 77 13.42 18.48 11.40
C ARG A 77 12.58 17.98 10.22
N VAL A 78 11.70 17.01 10.45
CA VAL A 78 10.86 16.40 9.42
C VAL A 78 9.58 17.22 9.25
N ASN A 79 9.38 17.76 8.05
CA ASN A 79 8.15 18.40 7.61
C ASN A 79 7.41 17.53 6.57
N ASP A 80 6.26 17.96 6.09
CA ASP A 80 5.45 17.19 5.14
C ASP A 80 6.14 16.97 3.79
N GLU A 81 6.95 17.92 3.32
CA GLU A 81 7.74 17.76 2.10
C GLU A 81 8.79 16.66 2.27
N HIS A 82 9.45 16.60 3.43
CA HIS A 82 10.40 15.56 3.76
C HIS A 82 9.73 14.18 3.85
N LYS A 83 8.52 14.10 4.40
CA LYS A 83 7.73 12.86 4.47
C LYS A 83 7.35 12.37 3.07
N ASN A 84 6.90 13.27 2.20
CA ASN A 84 6.56 12.91 0.82
C ASN A 84 7.80 12.41 0.06
N TRP A 85 8.91 13.13 0.17
CA TRP A 85 10.19 12.71 -0.39
C TRP A 85 10.60 11.32 0.11
N PHE A 86 10.50 11.09 1.43
CA PHE A 86 10.82 9.80 2.03
C PHE A 86 9.92 8.70 1.46
N MET A 87 8.61 8.90 1.43
CA MET A 87 7.67 7.88 0.94
C MET A 87 7.95 7.47 -0.50
N ASP A 88 8.19 8.44 -1.39
CA ASP A 88 8.48 8.16 -2.80
C ASP A 88 9.81 7.41 -2.96
N ASN A 89 10.86 7.81 -2.24
CA ASN A 89 12.17 7.17 -2.31
C ASN A 89 12.19 5.79 -1.63
N PHE A 90 11.50 5.66 -0.50
CA PHE A 90 11.39 4.40 0.23
C PHE A 90 10.61 3.34 -0.57
N GLU A 91 9.52 3.72 -1.23
CA GLU A 91 8.79 2.84 -2.15
C GLU A 91 9.70 2.33 -3.27
N GLN A 92 10.47 3.23 -3.89
CA GLN A 92 11.41 2.86 -4.94
C GLN A 92 12.51 1.93 -4.41
N PHE A 93 13.05 2.20 -3.23
CA PHE A 93 14.02 1.35 -2.56
C PHE A 93 13.48 -0.07 -2.34
N CYS A 94 12.31 -0.20 -1.71
CA CYS A 94 11.69 -1.49 -1.44
C CYS A 94 11.40 -2.27 -2.74
N ARG A 95 10.85 -1.60 -3.75
CA ARG A 95 10.58 -2.20 -5.06
C ARG A 95 11.85 -2.66 -5.75
N HIS A 96 12.90 -1.85 -5.72
CA HIS A 96 14.19 -2.21 -6.30
C HIS A 96 14.79 -3.45 -5.61
N LYS A 97 14.81 -3.46 -4.28
CA LYS A 97 15.35 -4.57 -3.49
C LYS A 97 14.54 -5.86 -3.64
N ALA A 98 13.22 -5.76 -3.71
CA ALA A 98 12.37 -6.90 -3.99
C ALA A 98 12.63 -7.49 -5.37
N LEU A 99 12.74 -6.64 -6.40
CA LEU A 99 13.09 -7.09 -7.76
C LEU A 99 14.47 -7.72 -7.82
N GLU A 100 15.47 -7.11 -7.18
CA GLU A 100 16.83 -7.68 -7.07
C GLU A 100 16.78 -9.08 -6.44
N GLY A 101 16.08 -9.22 -5.32
CA GLY A 101 15.89 -10.51 -4.64
C GLY A 101 15.13 -11.54 -5.50
N ALA A 102 14.05 -11.11 -6.18
CA ALA A 102 13.28 -11.97 -7.07
C ALA A 102 14.10 -12.47 -8.27
N ILE A 103 14.92 -11.61 -8.87
CA ILE A 103 15.83 -11.98 -9.97
C ILE A 103 16.87 -13.00 -9.50
N LEU A 104 17.50 -12.75 -8.34
CA LEU A 104 18.49 -13.67 -7.77
C LEU A 104 17.85 -15.03 -7.44
N ALA A 105 16.69 -15.04 -6.80
CA ALA A 105 15.94 -16.26 -6.48
C ALA A 105 15.43 -17.01 -7.73
N SER A 106 15.23 -16.29 -8.82
CA SER A 106 14.78 -16.87 -10.09
C SER A 106 15.86 -17.66 -10.83
N ALA A 107 17.13 -17.40 -10.58
CA ALA A 107 18.25 -18.06 -11.27
C ALA A 107 18.18 -19.59 -11.10
N ASP A 108 18.10 -20.08 -9.86
CA ASP A 108 17.99 -21.51 -9.55
C ASP A 108 16.68 -22.14 -10.10
N LYS A 109 15.59 -21.36 -10.13
CA LYS A 109 14.31 -21.80 -10.63
C LYS A 109 14.28 -21.95 -12.15
N LEU A 110 14.99 -21.07 -12.85
CA LEU A 110 15.17 -21.16 -14.30
C LEU A 110 15.96 -22.41 -14.68
N GLU A 111 17.01 -22.77 -13.95
CA GLU A 111 17.75 -24.01 -14.18
C GLU A 111 16.85 -25.25 -14.04
N ARG A 112 15.91 -25.20 -13.11
CA ARG A 112 14.93 -26.28 -12.88
C ARG A 112 13.73 -26.22 -13.82
N LYS A 113 13.66 -25.24 -14.73
CA LYS A 113 12.55 -25.00 -15.67
C LYS A 113 11.19 -24.71 -14.97
N GLU A 114 11.23 -24.15 -13.77
CA GLU A 114 10.06 -23.78 -12.97
C GLU A 114 9.54 -22.38 -13.38
N TYR A 115 9.16 -22.20 -14.65
CA TYR A 115 8.81 -20.89 -15.20
C TYR A 115 7.65 -20.19 -14.51
N GLY A 116 6.62 -20.94 -14.07
CA GLY A 116 5.50 -20.36 -13.33
C GLY A 116 5.91 -19.77 -11.97
N THR A 117 6.87 -20.40 -11.28
CA THR A 117 7.41 -19.87 -10.03
C THR A 117 8.18 -18.57 -10.26
N VAL A 118 8.97 -18.51 -11.35
CA VAL A 118 9.72 -17.30 -11.74
C VAL A 118 8.76 -16.15 -12.04
N GLU A 119 7.71 -16.40 -12.83
CA GLU A 119 6.68 -15.40 -13.15
C GLU A 119 6.03 -14.87 -11.86
N GLY A 120 5.66 -15.75 -10.93
CA GLY A 120 5.06 -15.38 -9.66
C GLY A 120 5.98 -14.48 -8.82
N LEU A 121 7.27 -14.83 -8.70
CA LEU A 121 8.25 -14.03 -7.94
C LEU A 121 8.42 -12.63 -8.52
N ILE A 122 8.57 -12.52 -9.82
CA ILE A 122 8.74 -11.23 -10.49
C ILE A 122 7.46 -10.40 -10.37
N LYS A 123 6.29 -11.01 -10.57
CA LYS A 123 5.01 -10.31 -10.45
C LYS A 123 4.82 -9.74 -9.04
N GLN A 124 5.04 -10.54 -7.99
CA GLN A 124 4.97 -10.06 -6.61
C GLN A 124 5.91 -8.90 -6.34
N ALA A 125 7.15 -8.97 -6.84
CA ALA A 125 8.13 -7.90 -6.65
C ALA A 125 7.75 -6.59 -7.37
N VAL A 126 7.12 -6.68 -8.55
CA VAL A 126 6.65 -5.51 -9.31
C VAL A 126 5.43 -4.85 -8.65
N GLU A 127 4.57 -5.65 -8.01
CA GLU A 127 3.36 -5.17 -7.34
C GLU A 127 3.65 -4.48 -6.00
N ILE A 128 4.90 -4.51 -5.49
CA ILE A 128 5.27 -3.78 -4.28
C ILE A 128 5.10 -2.28 -4.49
N GLY A 129 4.31 -1.67 -3.65
CA GLY A 129 4.06 -0.24 -3.68
C GLY A 129 3.29 0.21 -2.44
N LEU A 130 3.48 1.47 -2.07
CA LEU A 130 2.68 2.10 -1.04
C LEU A 130 1.26 2.31 -1.57
N ALA A 131 0.27 1.89 -0.80
CA ALA A 131 -1.09 2.31 -1.07
C ALA A 131 -1.12 3.85 -0.97
N LYS A 132 -1.30 4.52 -2.10
CA LYS A 132 -1.37 5.99 -2.15
C LYS A 132 -2.68 6.52 -1.57
N ASP A 133 -3.67 5.64 -1.45
CA ASP A 133 -4.99 5.96 -0.94
C ASP A 133 -5.26 5.13 0.31
N PHE A 134 -5.01 5.70 1.48
CA PHE A 134 -5.38 5.13 2.79
C PHE A 134 -6.84 5.40 3.17
N GLY A 135 -7.63 5.76 2.19
CA GLY A 135 -8.97 6.26 2.40
C GLY A 135 -8.99 7.79 2.55
N THR A 136 -10.17 8.34 2.49
CA THR A 136 -10.37 9.79 2.60
C THR A 136 -10.58 10.13 4.07
N ASP A 137 -9.83 11.08 4.61
CA ASP A 137 -10.15 11.64 5.92
C ASP A 137 -11.59 12.16 5.88
N TYR A 138 -12.41 11.63 6.80
CA TYR A 138 -13.83 11.94 6.82
C TYR A 138 -14.10 13.43 6.97
N TRP A 139 -13.22 14.17 7.63
CA TRP A 139 -13.39 15.58 7.97
C TRP A 139 -12.60 16.55 7.09
N GLU A 140 -11.66 16.06 6.27
CA GLU A 140 -10.76 16.91 5.47
C GLU A 140 -11.50 17.63 4.33
N ASP A 141 -12.41 16.95 3.61
CA ASP A 141 -13.25 17.56 2.56
C ASP A 141 -14.67 16.96 2.50
N PRO A 142 -15.56 17.35 3.41
CA PRO A 142 -16.94 16.87 3.39
C PRO A 142 -17.73 17.27 2.15
N ALA A 143 -17.44 18.46 1.58
CA ALA A 143 -18.14 18.98 0.42
C ALA A 143 -17.76 18.22 -0.86
N GLY A 144 -16.48 18.00 -1.09
CA GLY A 144 -15.98 17.21 -2.23
C GLY A 144 -16.49 15.77 -2.20
N ARG A 145 -16.62 15.15 -1.02
CA ARG A 145 -17.21 13.81 -0.91
C ARG A 145 -18.69 13.77 -1.26
N ILE A 146 -19.46 14.73 -0.78
CA ILE A 146 -20.87 14.82 -1.17
C ILE A 146 -21.00 15.00 -2.68
N GLN A 147 -20.10 15.75 -3.29
CA GLN A 147 -20.07 15.93 -4.73
C GLN A 147 -19.69 14.63 -5.44
N SER A 148 -18.61 13.93 -5.03
CA SER A 148 -18.22 12.65 -5.64
C SER A 148 -19.28 11.56 -5.48
N ILE A 149 -20.03 11.52 -4.36
CA ILE A 149 -21.17 10.61 -4.19
C ILE A 149 -22.31 10.96 -5.18
N LYS A 150 -22.54 12.23 -5.44
CA LYS A 150 -23.53 12.65 -6.44
C LYS A 150 -23.10 12.30 -7.86
N ASP A 151 -21.84 12.51 -8.17
CA ASP A 151 -21.26 12.27 -9.50
C ASP A 151 -21.10 10.77 -9.81
N SER A 152 -21.02 9.92 -8.78
CA SER A 152 -20.94 8.46 -8.94
C SER A 152 -22.28 7.77 -9.16
N ARG A 153 -23.40 8.48 -9.10
CA ARG A 153 -24.74 7.90 -9.30
C ARG A 153 -25.05 7.69 -10.78
N GLY A 154 -25.75 6.59 -11.08
CA GLY A 154 -26.27 6.33 -12.41
C GLY A 154 -25.20 6.01 -13.45
N GLN A 155 -24.13 5.36 -13.06
CA GLN A 155 -23.00 5.04 -13.95
C GLN A 155 -23.36 4.08 -15.08
N ASN A 156 -24.34 3.20 -14.87
CA ASN A 156 -24.77 2.19 -15.83
C ASN A 156 -26.25 2.36 -16.13
N SER A 157 -26.56 3.00 -17.25
CA SER A 157 -27.94 3.14 -17.72
C SER A 157 -28.57 1.76 -17.98
N THR A 158 -29.83 1.59 -17.62
CA THR A 158 -30.61 0.40 -17.94
C THR A 158 -31.10 0.38 -19.39
N GLY A 159 -30.95 1.50 -20.12
CA GLY A 159 -31.53 1.70 -21.45
C GLY A 159 -33.02 2.10 -21.43
N TRP A 160 -33.66 2.05 -20.29
CA TRP A 160 -35.07 2.46 -20.15
C TRP A 160 -35.17 3.83 -19.45
N LEU A 161 -35.40 4.87 -20.20
CA LEU A 161 -35.43 6.26 -19.72
C LEU A 161 -36.30 6.48 -18.48
N THR A 162 -37.46 5.83 -18.41
CA THR A 162 -38.34 5.93 -17.26
C THR A 162 -37.76 5.27 -16.02
N PHE A 163 -37.12 4.12 -16.20
CA PHE A 163 -36.52 3.39 -15.10
C PHE A 163 -35.22 4.06 -14.60
N ASP A 164 -34.41 4.56 -15.52
CA ASP A 164 -33.24 5.35 -15.18
C ASP A 164 -33.58 6.61 -14.38
N ARG A 165 -34.71 7.25 -14.66
CA ARG A 165 -35.19 8.38 -13.84
C ARG A 165 -35.48 8.00 -12.39
N PHE A 166 -36.04 6.81 -12.13
CA PHE A 166 -36.27 6.33 -10.77
C PHE A 166 -34.95 5.94 -10.08
N LEU A 167 -33.95 5.54 -10.83
CA LEU A 167 -32.61 5.18 -10.34
C LEU A 167 -31.62 6.36 -10.33
N TYR A 168 -32.11 7.59 -10.63
CA TYR A 168 -31.25 8.78 -10.72
C TYR A 168 -30.10 8.64 -11.75
N GLY A 169 -30.37 7.96 -12.87
CA GLY A 169 -29.44 7.79 -13.99
C GLY A 169 -29.08 6.35 -14.34
N GLY A 170 -29.40 5.39 -13.50
CA GLY A 170 -29.12 3.97 -13.71
C GLY A 170 -28.55 3.27 -12.49
N PHE A 171 -27.95 2.10 -12.69
CA PHE A 171 -27.29 1.34 -11.62
C PHE A 171 -25.90 1.90 -11.32
N ASN A 172 -25.46 1.75 -10.07
CA ASN A 172 -24.09 2.12 -9.68
C ASN A 172 -23.18 0.90 -9.64
N THR A 173 -21.90 1.12 -9.93
CA THR A 173 -20.88 0.10 -9.78
C THR A 173 -20.69 -0.25 -8.29
N GLY A 174 -20.60 -1.55 -7.98
CA GLY A 174 -20.40 -2.02 -6.59
C GLY A 174 -21.69 -2.17 -5.78
N GLU A 175 -22.87 -1.89 -6.33
CA GLU A 175 -24.15 -2.12 -5.67
C GLU A 175 -24.75 -3.48 -6.00
N LEU A 176 -25.42 -4.08 -5.01
CA LEU A 176 -26.23 -5.28 -5.19
C LEU A 176 -27.68 -4.86 -5.49
N ASN A 177 -28.12 -5.14 -6.73
CA ASN A 177 -29.51 -4.87 -7.14
C ASN A 177 -30.31 -6.15 -7.14
N ILE A 178 -31.43 -6.18 -6.41
CA ILE A 178 -32.29 -7.36 -6.25
C ILE A 178 -33.64 -7.10 -6.90
N PHE A 179 -34.00 -7.94 -7.90
CA PHE A 179 -35.33 -7.95 -8.51
C PHE A 179 -36.19 -9.04 -7.89
N ALA A 180 -37.26 -8.64 -7.22
CA ALA A 180 -38.20 -9.55 -6.59
C ALA A 180 -39.57 -9.51 -7.28
N GLY A 181 -40.22 -10.63 -7.36
CA GLY A 181 -41.57 -10.74 -7.95
C GLY A 181 -42.06 -12.20 -7.94
N GLY A 182 -43.36 -12.38 -8.09
CA GLY A 182 -43.96 -13.70 -8.14
C GLY A 182 -43.49 -14.55 -9.32
N SER A 183 -43.85 -15.85 -9.32
CA SER A 183 -43.61 -16.75 -10.47
C SER A 183 -44.35 -16.21 -11.71
N GLY A 184 -43.72 -16.20 -12.87
CA GLY A 184 -44.31 -15.69 -14.12
C GLY A 184 -44.36 -14.18 -14.29
N SER A 185 -43.81 -13.38 -13.35
CA SER A 185 -43.82 -11.89 -13.43
C SER A 185 -42.82 -11.31 -14.44
N GLY A 186 -42.10 -12.11 -15.20
CA GLY A 186 -41.19 -11.63 -16.24
C GLY A 186 -39.80 -11.19 -15.74
N LYS A 187 -39.42 -11.53 -14.49
CA LYS A 187 -38.08 -11.16 -13.92
C LYS A 187 -36.90 -11.49 -14.83
N SER A 188 -36.89 -12.73 -15.37
CA SER A 188 -35.79 -13.18 -16.24
C SER A 188 -35.76 -12.42 -17.56
N LEU A 189 -36.93 -12.09 -18.12
CA LEU A 189 -37.03 -11.26 -19.33
C LEU A 189 -36.50 -9.84 -19.08
N PHE A 190 -36.80 -9.27 -17.91
CA PHE A 190 -36.32 -7.95 -17.52
C PHE A 190 -34.79 -7.93 -17.39
N MET A 191 -34.16 -8.98 -16.85
CA MET A 191 -32.70 -9.06 -16.67
C MET A 191 -31.93 -9.40 -17.95
N GLN A 192 -32.62 -9.89 -19.01
CA GLN A 192 -31.97 -10.24 -20.27
C GLN A 192 -32.00 -9.09 -21.30
N ASN A 193 -32.75 -8.06 -21.05
CA ASN A 193 -32.90 -6.92 -21.93
C ASN A 193 -31.91 -5.82 -21.56
#